data_0dc608e0db75f681222624f79e57c32d
#
_entry.id   0dc608e0db75f681222624f79e57c32d
#
_cell.length_a   1.000
_cell.length_b   1.000
_cell.length_c   1.000
_cell.angle_alpha   90.00
_cell.angle_beta   90.00
_cell.angle_gamma   90.00
#
_symmetry.space_group_name_H-M   'P 1'
#
loop_
_entity.id
_entity.type
_entity.pdbx_description
1 polymer ?
#
loop_
_entity_poly.entity_id
_entity_poly.type
_entity_poly.pdbx_seq_one_letter_code
_entity_poly.pdbx_strand_id
1 'polypeptide(L)'
;MYLFLPICLLLYFILHGIKARNYLLLVMSLLFYAWGEPKWIILMIVTTLIDYGAGLLVDQYRGQKLAKWALAGSVVITLSFLAVFKYLGFFNQNLNQIFGAELPTQIFNLPIGISFYTFQAITYVVDVYRGKAQVQRSYANLLLYVALFPQLIAGPIVRYTDIAAQLENREMTLPGFSKGITPVSYTHLTLPTIA
;
A
#
# COMPACT_ATOMS: atom_id res chain seq x y z
N MET A 1 -0.78 -3.06 19.61
CA MET A 1 -1.99 -2.79 18.82
C MET A 1 -3.11 -2.15 19.66
N TYR A 2 -3.39 -2.62 20.87
CA TYR A 2 -4.47 -2.11 21.73
C TYR A 2 -4.38 -0.63 22.11
N LEU A 3 -3.19 -0.07 22.25
CA LEU A 3 -2.97 1.36 22.52
C LEU A 3 -2.85 2.21 21.25
N PHE A 4 -2.29 1.64 20.19
CA PHE A 4 -2.04 2.35 18.94
C PHE A 4 -3.33 2.84 18.28
N LEU A 5 -4.33 1.95 18.12
CA LEU A 5 -5.60 2.27 17.49
C LEU A 5 -6.40 3.35 18.25
N PRO A 6 -6.59 3.24 19.60
CA PRO A 6 -7.25 4.30 20.37
C PRO A 6 -6.54 5.65 20.29
N ILE A 7 -5.21 5.68 20.36
CA ILE A 7 -4.43 6.93 20.24
C ILE A 7 -4.62 7.53 18.84
N CYS A 8 -4.53 6.70 17.79
CA CYS A 8 -4.74 7.14 16.42
C CYS A 8 -6.15 7.74 16.23
N LEU A 9 -7.19 7.08 16.75
CA LEU A 9 -8.57 7.57 16.70
C LEU A 9 -8.73 8.87 17.48
N LEU A 10 -8.19 8.96 18.69
CA LEU A 10 -8.27 10.17 19.52
C LEU A 10 -7.64 11.36 18.80
N LEU A 11 -6.42 11.21 18.28
CA LEU A 11 -5.74 12.26 17.52
C LEU A 11 -6.51 12.61 16.24
N TYR A 12 -7.11 11.61 15.58
CA TYR A 12 -7.91 11.81 14.38
C TYR A 12 -9.16 12.65 14.64
N PHE A 13 -9.80 12.49 15.80
CA PHE A 13 -10.96 13.30 16.20
C PHE A 13 -10.58 14.73 16.60
N ILE A 14 -9.42 14.91 17.24
CA ILE A 14 -8.93 16.24 17.65
C ILE A 14 -8.57 17.09 16.42
N LEU A 15 -8.00 16.48 15.38
CA LEU A 15 -7.57 17.21 14.19
C LEU A 15 -8.76 17.65 13.34
N HIS A 16 -8.74 18.94 12.96
CA HIS A 16 -9.70 19.53 12.05
C HIS A 16 -9.11 19.64 10.64
N GLY A 17 -9.91 19.33 9.61
CA GLY A 17 -9.52 19.38 8.21
C GLY A 17 -8.96 18.07 7.66
N ILE A 18 -9.38 17.76 6.44
CA ILE A 18 -9.07 16.47 5.79
C ILE A 18 -7.58 16.27 5.54
N LYS A 19 -6.87 17.34 5.17
CA LYS A 19 -5.42 17.28 4.93
C LYS A 19 -4.66 16.89 6.20
N ALA A 20 -4.96 17.52 7.34
CA ALA A 20 -4.31 17.21 8.62
C ALA A 20 -4.59 15.77 9.05
N ARG A 21 -5.82 15.30 8.87
CA ARG A 21 -6.22 13.92 9.13
C ARG A 21 -5.50 12.91 8.24
N ASN A 22 -5.34 13.22 6.95
CA ASN A 22 -4.61 12.36 6.02
C ASN A 22 -3.12 12.28 6.39
N TYR A 23 -2.49 13.41 6.74
CA TYR A 23 -1.11 13.39 7.22
C TYR A 23 -0.94 12.63 8.53
N LEU A 24 -1.88 12.78 9.48
CA LEU A 24 -1.87 11.98 10.70
C LEU A 24 -1.92 10.48 10.39
N LEU A 25 -2.89 10.06 9.57
CA LEU A 25 -3.03 8.65 9.18
C LEU A 25 -1.78 8.14 8.45
N LEU A 26 -1.18 8.97 7.59
CA LEU A 26 0.06 8.63 6.91
C LEU A 26 1.20 8.40 7.91
N VAL A 27 1.42 9.34 8.82
CA VAL A 27 2.49 9.24 9.82
C VAL A 27 2.27 8.03 10.72
N MET A 28 1.04 7.82 11.21
CA MET A 28 0.71 6.66 12.04
C MET A 28 0.89 5.35 11.28
N SER A 29 0.52 5.28 10.01
CA SER A 29 0.72 4.08 9.17
C SER A 29 2.20 3.79 8.92
N LEU A 30 3.00 4.82 8.64
CA LEU A 30 4.44 4.67 8.47
C LEU A 30 5.13 4.26 9.78
N LEU A 31 4.72 4.82 10.93
CA LEU A 31 5.22 4.40 12.25
C LEU A 31 4.86 2.95 12.56
N PHE A 32 3.63 2.54 12.23
CA PHE A 32 3.20 1.16 12.41
C PHE A 32 4.05 0.19 11.57
N TYR A 33 4.30 0.52 10.32
CA TYR A 33 5.14 -0.28 9.44
C TYR A 33 6.61 -0.28 9.90
N ALA A 34 7.14 0.88 10.28
CA ALA A 34 8.51 1.03 10.77
C ALA A 34 8.77 0.27 12.06
N TRP A 35 7.74 0.06 12.89
CA TRP A 35 7.86 -0.75 14.12
C TRP A 35 8.17 -2.21 13.80
N GLY A 36 7.57 -2.77 12.75
CA GLY A 36 7.84 -4.15 12.30
C GLY A 36 9.08 -4.25 11.42
N GLU A 37 9.24 -3.31 10.49
CA GLU A 37 10.24 -3.37 9.40
C GLU A 37 10.92 -2.02 9.14
N PRO A 38 11.76 -1.52 10.06
CA PRO A 38 12.30 -0.16 9.98
C PRO A 38 13.15 0.10 8.74
N LYS A 39 13.85 -0.92 8.22
CA LYS A 39 14.72 -0.78 7.04
C LYS A 39 13.93 -0.75 5.73
N TRP A 40 12.80 -1.46 5.67
CA TRP A 40 12.04 -1.67 4.44
C TRP A 40 11.00 -0.59 4.14
N ILE A 41 10.78 0.34 5.07
CA ILE A 41 9.95 1.51 4.85
C ILE A 41 10.43 2.36 3.66
N ILE A 42 11.75 2.45 3.48
CA ILE A 42 12.36 3.19 2.38
C ILE A 42 11.98 2.55 1.04
N LEU A 43 11.99 1.22 0.97
CA LEU A 43 11.59 0.50 -0.25
C LEU A 43 10.15 0.81 -0.63
N MET A 44 9.22 0.78 0.34
CA MET A 44 7.82 1.12 0.11
C MET A 44 7.65 2.57 -0.38
N ILE A 45 8.36 3.52 0.22
CA ILE A 45 8.35 4.93 -0.19
C ILE A 45 8.87 5.08 -1.63
N VAL A 46 10.00 4.44 -1.96
CA VAL A 46 10.62 4.53 -3.29
C VAL A 46 9.74 3.88 -4.36
N THR A 47 9.22 2.68 -4.12
CA THR A 47 8.34 2.01 -5.10
C THR A 47 7.06 2.80 -5.34
N THR A 48 6.43 3.32 -4.28
CA THR A 48 5.25 4.19 -4.41
C THR A 48 5.57 5.49 -5.16
N LEU A 49 6.77 6.05 -4.99
CA LEU A 49 7.21 7.24 -5.72
C LEU A 49 7.36 6.97 -7.23
N ILE A 50 7.90 5.80 -7.59
CA ILE A 50 8.02 5.37 -9.00
C ILE A 50 6.62 5.24 -9.63
N ASP A 51 5.70 4.58 -8.94
CA ASP A 51 4.33 4.39 -9.44
C ASP A 51 3.54 5.69 -9.46
N TYR A 52 3.79 6.62 -8.54
CA TYR A 52 3.26 7.99 -8.58
C TYR A 52 3.72 8.73 -9.83
N GLY A 53 5.03 8.75 -10.10
CA GLY A 53 5.60 9.37 -11.30
C GLY A 53 5.05 8.75 -12.58
N ALA A 54 4.95 7.42 -12.63
CA ALA A 54 4.36 6.70 -13.76
C ALA A 54 2.88 7.08 -13.96
N GLY A 55 2.10 7.18 -12.88
CA GLY A 55 0.71 7.62 -12.93
C GLY A 55 0.55 9.02 -13.54
N LEU A 56 1.41 9.97 -13.14
CA LEU A 56 1.42 11.32 -13.72
C LEU A 56 1.79 11.30 -15.22
N LEU A 57 2.81 10.53 -15.61
CA LEU A 57 3.21 10.38 -17.01
C LEU A 57 2.10 9.73 -17.85
N VAL A 58 1.45 8.71 -17.32
CA VAL A 58 0.33 8.04 -17.98
C VAL A 58 -0.85 8.99 -18.21
N ASP A 59 -1.15 9.83 -17.25
CA ASP A 59 -2.23 10.82 -17.37
C ASP A 59 -1.87 11.92 -18.37
N GLN A 60 -0.65 12.45 -18.31
CA GLN A 60 -0.16 13.51 -19.19
C GLN A 60 -0.10 13.09 -20.66
N TYR A 61 0.34 11.84 -20.94
CA TYR A 61 0.52 11.33 -22.30
C TYR A 61 -0.56 10.30 -22.68
N ARG A 62 -1.75 10.45 -22.12
CA ARG A 62 -2.89 9.56 -22.38
C ARG A 62 -3.18 9.46 -23.88
N GLY A 63 -3.32 8.23 -24.36
CA GLY A 63 -3.54 7.95 -25.81
C GLY A 63 -2.26 7.86 -26.66
N GLN A 64 -1.09 8.22 -26.14
CA GLN A 64 0.19 8.12 -26.83
C GLN A 64 0.93 6.82 -26.46
N LYS A 65 1.91 6.43 -27.32
CA LYS A 65 2.78 5.28 -27.06
C LYS A 65 3.58 5.44 -25.76
N LEU A 66 3.90 6.69 -25.38
CA LEU A 66 4.66 6.99 -24.16
C LEU A 66 3.92 6.56 -22.90
N ALA A 67 2.59 6.70 -22.83
CA ALA A 67 1.79 6.22 -21.70
C ALA A 67 1.90 4.69 -21.52
N LYS A 68 1.97 3.92 -22.62
CA LYS A 68 2.20 2.46 -22.57
C LYS A 68 3.58 2.12 -22.02
N TRP A 69 4.61 2.86 -22.46
CA TRP A 69 5.98 2.64 -21.98
C TRP A 69 6.14 3.06 -20.51
N ALA A 70 5.50 4.15 -20.09
CA ALA A 70 5.49 4.56 -18.68
C ALA A 70 4.83 3.50 -17.80
N LEU A 71 3.67 2.95 -18.20
CA LEU A 71 3.01 1.85 -17.51
C LEU A 71 3.89 0.61 -17.47
N ALA A 72 4.39 0.16 -18.64
CA ALA A 72 5.24 -1.03 -18.71
C ALA A 72 6.51 -0.87 -17.87
N GLY A 73 7.14 0.29 -17.92
CA GLY A 73 8.33 0.60 -17.14
C GLY A 73 8.08 0.54 -15.63
N SER A 74 6.99 1.16 -15.13
CA SER A 74 6.68 1.08 -13.70
C SER A 74 6.40 -0.35 -13.26
N VAL A 75 5.59 -1.09 -14.02
CA VAL A 75 5.28 -2.50 -13.72
C VAL A 75 6.54 -3.35 -13.68
N VAL A 76 7.43 -3.22 -14.69
CA VAL A 76 8.68 -3.98 -14.73
C VAL A 76 9.58 -3.63 -13.54
N ILE A 77 9.77 -2.35 -13.24
CA ILE A 77 10.62 -1.91 -12.12
C ILE A 77 10.06 -2.42 -10.79
N THR A 78 8.78 -2.22 -10.55
CA THR A 78 8.13 -2.58 -9.29
C THR A 78 8.07 -4.10 -9.09
N LEU A 79 7.80 -4.87 -10.16
CA LEU A 79 7.88 -6.34 -10.13
C LEU A 79 9.32 -6.85 -10.00
N SER A 80 10.32 -6.14 -10.54
CA SER A 80 11.72 -6.51 -10.37
C SER A 80 12.17 -6.41 -8.91
N PHE A 81 11.75 -5.36 -8.19
CA PHE A 81 11.96 -5.29 -6.75
C PHE A 81 11.33 -6.50 -6.04
N LEU A 82 10.07 -6.78 -6.34
CA LEU A 82 9.39 -7.94 -5.75
C LEU A 82 10.11 -9.25 -6.08
N ALA A 83 10.54 -9.43 -7.33
CA ALA A 83 11.24 -10.63 -7.78
C ALA A 83 12.58 -10.81 -7.05
N VAL A 84 13.37 -9.76 -6.91
CA VAL A 84 14.65 -9.79 -6.19
C VAL A 84 14.44 -10.21 -4.73
N PHE A 85 13.54 -9.55 -4.02
CA PHE A 85 13.35 -9.83 -2.59
C PHE A 85 12.71 -11.20 -2.34
N LYS A 86 11.81 -11.65 -3.21
CA LYS A 86 11.07 -12.89 -3.01
C LYS A 86 11.74 -14.12 -3.58
N TYR A 87 12.41 -14.00 -4.73
CA TYR A 87 12.85 -15.16 -5.49
C TYR A 87 14.36 -15.29 -5.66
N LEU A 88 15.16 -14.26 -5.32
CA LEU A 88 16.61 -14.32 -5.53
C LEU A 88 17.27 -15.48 -4.73
N GLY A 89 16.83 -15.70 -3.48
CA GLY A 89 17.30 -16.84 -2.69
C GLY A 89 16.96 -18.19 -3.33
N PHE A 90 15.77 -18.33 -3.87
CA PHE A 90 15.35 -19.52 -4.60
C PHE A 90 16.18 -19.75 -5.88
N PHE A 91 16.43 -18.69 -6.65
CA PHE A 91 17.28 -18.78 -7.86
C PHE A 91 18.71 -19.18 -7.49
N ASN A 92 19.30 -18.58 -6.47
CA ASN A 92 20.65 -18.92 -6.02
C ASN A 92 20.76 -20.37 -5.54
N GLN A 93 19.73 -20.85 -4.82
CA GLN A 93 19.70 -22.25 -4.37
C GLN A 93 19.69 -23.22 -5.55
N ASN A 94 18.88 -22.95 -6.59
CA ASN A 94 18.83 -23.80 -7.79
C ASN A 94 20.16 -23.72 -8.58
N LEU A 95 20.75 -22.52 -8.72
CA LEU A 95 22.05 -22.37 -9.40
C LEU A 95 23.16 -23.11 -8.66
N ASN A 96 23.17 -23.08 -7.34
CA ASN A 96 24.13 -23.82 -6.51
C ASN A 96 23.97 -25.34 -6.74
N GLN A 97 22.75 -25.85 -6.83
CA GLN A 97 22.47 -27.26 -7.08
C GLN A 97 22.87 -27.72 -8.50
N ILE A 98 22.65 -26.87 -9.50
CA ILE A 98 22.88 -27.25 -10.91
C ILE A 98 24.36 -27.07 -11.29
N PHE A 99 24.97 -25.97 -10.86
CA PHE A 99 26.31 -25.56 -11.30
C PHE A 99 27.38 -25.71 -10.22
N GLY A 100 27.04 -26.16 -9.00
CA GLY A 100 27.98 -26.22 -7.89
C GLY A 100 28.51 -24.84 -7.45
N ALA A 101 27.75 -23.78 -7.72
CA ALA A 101 28.11 -22.42 -7.31
C ALA A 101 27.89 -22.24 -5.81
N GLU A 102 28.72 -21.43 -5.15
CA GLU A 102 28.58 -21.10 -3.72
C GLU A 102 27.92 -19.73 -3.53
N LEU A 103 26.77 -19.50 -4.18
CA LEU A 103 26.03 -18.23 -4.05
C LEU A 103 25.26 -18.19 -2.72
N PRO A 104 25.17 -17.03 -2.06
CA PRO A 104 24.42 -16.89 -0.82
C PRO A 104 22.93 -17.14 -1.08
N THR A 105 22.34 -18.06 -0.31
CA THR A 105 20.91 -18.45 -0.46
C THR A 105 19.95 -17.60 0.36
N GLN A 106 20.45 -17.00 1.46
CA GLN A 106 19.71 -16.04 2.27
C GLN A 106 20.30 -14.64 2.10
N ILE A 107 19.79 -13.86 1.16
CA ILE A 107 20.32 -12.52 0.87
C ILE A 107 19.56 -11.46 1.65
N PHE A 108 18.22 -11.58 1.71
CA PHE A 108 17.35 -10.60 2.36
C PHE A 108 16.22 -11.30 3.10
N ASN A 109 15.83 -10.75 4.24
CA ASN A 109 14.53 -11.06 4.84
C ASN A 109 13.44 -10.46 3.97
N LEU A 110 12.39 -11.23 3.67
CA LEU A 110 11.27 -10.76 2.87
C LEU A 110 10.52 -9.66 3.63
N PRO A 111 10.45 -8.43 3.09
CA PRO A 111 9.70 -7.36 3.75
C PRO A 111 8.23 -7.72 3.89
N ILE A 112 7.67 -7.53 5.07
CA ILE A 112 6.26 -7.81 5.33
C ILE A 112 5.39 -6.92 4.43
N GLY A 113 4.40 -7.53 3.76
CA GLY A 113 3.47 -6.81 2.92
C GLY A 113 4.00 -6.41 1.53
N ILE A 114 5.25 -6.72 1.16
CA ILE A 114 5.83 -6.30 -0.12
C ILE A 114 4.95 -6.67 -1.33
N SER A 115 4.38 -7.86 -1.34
CA SER A 115 3.51 -8.29 -2.44
C SER A 115 2.21 -7.47 -2.48
N PHE A 116 1.63 -7.18 -1.31
CA PHE A 116 0.38 -6.44 -1.22
C PHE A 116 0.53 -5.01 -1.72
N TYR A 117 1.47 -4.24 -1.17
CA TYR A 117 1.64 -2.85 -1.59
C TYR A 117 2.16 -2.73 -3.03
N THR A 118 2.96 -3.70 -3.51
CA THR A 118 3.40 -3.77 -4.90
C THR A 118 2.21 -3.91 -5.85
N PHE A 119 1.35 -4.92 -5.64
CA PHE A 119 0.18 -5.09 -6.49
C PHE A 119 -0.82 -3.95 -6.37
N GLN A 120 -0.97 -3.38 -5.18
CA GLN A 120 -1.85 -2.24 -4.96
C GLN A 120 -1.39 -1.00 -5.74
N ALA A 121 -0.09 -0.70 -5.73
CA ALA A 121 0.49 0.40 -6.48
C ALA A 121 0.41 0.17 -8.00
N ILE A 122 0.68 -1.06 -8.48
CA ILE A 122 0.53 -1.42 -9.89
C ILE A 122 -0.93 -1.25 -10.34
N THR A 123 -1.91 -1.73 -9.56
CA THR A 123 -3.32 -1.60 -9.93
C THR A 123 -3.75 -0.15 -10.05
N TYR A 124 -3.22 0.75 -9.21
CA TYR A 124 -3.44 2.19 -9.35
C TYR A 124 -2.97 2.71 -10.72
N VAL A 125 -1.73 2.42 -11.13
CA VAL A 125 -1.20 2.90 -12.43
C VAL A 125 -2.00 2.33 -13.60
N VAL A 126 -2.40 1.04 -13.52
CA VAL A 126 -3.25 0.39 -14.52
C VAL A 126 -4.63 1.05 -14.60
N ASP A 127 -5.25 1.37 -13.46
CA ASP A 127 -6.57 2.00 -13.43
C ASP A 127 -6.54 3.44 -13.96
N VAL A 128 -5.46 4.19 -13.71
CA VAL A 128 -5.22 5.50 -14.33
C VAL A 128 -5.05 5.35 -15.84
N TYR A 129 -4.25 4.38 -16.32
CA TYR A 129 -4.06 4.13 -17.74
C TYR A 129 -5.37 3.77 -18.45
N ARG A 130 -6.21 2.94 -17.82
CA ARG A 130 -7.53 2.55 -18.36
C ARG A 130 -8.58 3.66 -18.26
N GLY A 131 -8.27 4.78 -17.63
CA GLY A 131 -9.22 5.88 -17.41
C GLY A 131 -10.29 5.58 -16.36
N LYS A 132 -10.12 4.52 -15.56
CA LYS A 132 -11.05 4.16 -14.48
C LYS A 132 -10.83 4.98 -13.22
N ALA A 133 -9.60 5.44 -13.00
CA ALA A 133 -9.24 6.30 -11.89
C ALA A 133 -8.67 7.63 -12.40
N GLN A 134 -8.95 8.69 -11.67
CA GLN A 134 -8.24 9.96 -11.84
C GLN A 134 -6.85 9.86 -11.20
N VAL A 135 -5.86 10.52 -11.83
CA VAL A 135 -4.51 10.54 -11.28
C VAL A 135 -4.49 11.30 -9.96
N GLN A 136 -3.87 10.71 -8.95
CA GLN A 136 -3.66 11.39 -7.67
C GLN A 136 -2.50 12.38 -7.80
N ARG A 137 -2.79 13.67 -7.59
CA ARG A 137 -1.78 14.73 -7.69
C ARG A 137 -0.98 14.95 -6.40
N SER A 138 -1.43 14.38 -5.28
CA SER A 138 -0.73 14.44 -4.00
C SER A 138 -0.03 13.11 -3.72
N TYR A 139 1.31 13.12 -3.71
CA TYR A 139 2.10 11.95 -3.35
C TYR A 139 1.75 11.42 -1.96
N ALA A 140 1.53 12.33 -0.99
CA ALA A 140 1.16 11.93 0.37
C ALA A 140 -0.16 11.14 0.42
N ASN A 141 -1.16 11.50 -0.40
CA ASN A 141 -2.41 10.76 -0.47
C ASN A 141 -2.24 9.38 -1.12
N LEU A 142 -1.39 9.28 -2.15
CA LEU A 142 -1.08 7.98 -2.75
C LEU A 142 -0.28 7.10 -1.80
N LEU A 143 0.70 7.66 -1.11
CA LEU A 143 1.48 6.92 -0.11
C LEU A 143 0.58 6.49 1.06
N LEU A 144 -0.36 7.34 1.50
CA LEU A 144 -1.37 6.98 2.49
C LEU A 144 -2.22 5.78 2.01
N TYR A 145 -2.68 5.81 0.75
CA TYR A 145 -3.45 4.71 0.17
C TYR A 145 -2.68 3.39 0.24
N VAL A 146 -1.40 3.40 -0.12
CA VAL A 146 -0.55 2.21 -0.15
C VAL A 146 -0.17 1.75 1.26
N ALA A 147 0.18 2.69 2.15
CA ALA A 147 0.72 2.40 3.48
C ALA A 147 -0.33 2.23 4.57
N LEU A 148 -1.62 2.38 4.28
CA LEU A 148 -2.68 2.40 5.30
C LEU A 148 -2.66 1.14 6.16
N PHE A 149 -2.36 1.30 7.46
CA PHE A 149 -2.07 0.21 8.39
C PHE A 149 -3.15 -0.89 8.50
N PRO A 150 -4.46 -0.64 8.39
CA PRO A 150 -5.45 -1.72 8.47
C PRO A 150 -5.43 -2.68 7.28
N GLN A 151 -4.91 -2.26 6.13
CA GLN A 151 -4.90 -3.09 4.92
C GLN A 151 -3.51 -3.60 4.54
N LEU A 152 -2.42 -2.99 5.06
CA LEU A 152 -1.06 -3.20 4.60
C LEU A 152 -0.56 -4.65 4.80
N ILE A 153 -0.94 -5.31 5.90
CA ILE A 153 -0.39 -6.63 6.27
C ILE A 153 -1.30 -7.78 5.81
N ALA A 154 -2.60 -7.70 6.02
CA ALA A 154 -3.54 -8.77 5.70
C ALA A 154 -4.98 -8.24 5.52
N GLY A 155 -5.12 -6.97 5.15
CA GLY A 155 -6.42 -6.36 4.91
C GLY A 155 -7.02 -6.75 3.56
N PRO A 156 -8.30 -6.44 3.33
CA PRO A 156 -8.91 -6.60 2.03
C PRO A 156 -8.19 -5.73 0.99
N ILE A 157 -7.99 -6.27 -0.22
CA ILE A 157 -7.43 -5.49 -1.33
C ILE A 157 -8.48 -4.46 -1.76
N VAL A 158 -8.29 -3.21 -1.32
CA VAL A 158 -9.15 -2.10 -1.68
C VAL A 158 -8.58 -1.43 -2.92
N ARG A 159 -9.40 -1.22 -3.95
CA ARG A 159 -8.97 -0.51 -5.15
C ARG A 159 -8.88 1.00 -4.88
N TYR A 160 -7.96 1.66 -5.55
CA TYR A 160 -7.83 3.11 -5.45
C TYR A 160 -9.15 3.84 -5.81
N THR A 161 -9.88 3.35 -6.83
CA THR A 161 -11.19 3.88 -7.24
C THR A 161 -12.21 3.95 -6.11
N ASP A 162 -12.17 2.99 -5.17
CA ASP A 162 -13.17 2.85 -4.12
C ASP A 162 -12.96 3.86 -2.99
N ILE A 163 -11.71 4.32 -2.80
CA ILE A 163 -11.36 5.24 -1.72
C ILE A 163 -10.89 6.63 -2.18
N ALA A 164 -10.69 6.84 -3.48
CA ALA A 164 -10.21 8.10 -4.02
C ALA A 164 -11.05 9.30 -3.55
N ALA A 165 -12.38 9.19 -3.63
CA ALA A 165 -13.28 10.22 -3.14
C ALA A 165 -13.16 10.48 -1.63
N GLN A 166 -12.90 9.44 -0.85
CA GLN A 166 -12.76 9.53 0.61
C GLN A 166 -11.42 10.15 1.03
N LEU A 167 -10.38 10.04 0.20
CA LEU A 167 -9.09 10.70 0.43
C LEU A 167 -9.20 12.23 0.27
N GLU A 168 -10.11 12.70 -0.58
CA GLU A 168 -10.29 14.12 -0.89
C GLU A 168 -11.44 14.75 -0.11
N ASN A 169 -12.57 14.02 0.03
CA ASN A 169 -13.77 14.50 0.69
C ASN A 169 -14.34 13.42 1.60
N ARG A 170 -14.00 13.51 2.88
CA ARG A 170 -14.49 12.60 3.90
C ARG A 170 -15.21 13.38 4.99
N GLU A 171 -16.51 13.16 5.11
CA GLU A 171 -17.31 13.68 6.21
C GLU A 171 -17.35 12.67 7.35
N MET A 172 -17.07 13.15 8.56
CA MET A 172 -17.20 12.35 9.76
C MET A 172 -18.52 12.68 10.45
N THR A 173 -19.40 11.69 10.51
CA THR A 173 -20.65 11.77 11.26
C THR A 173 -20.66 10.70 12.35
N LEU A 174 -21.23 11.03 13.53
CA LEU A 174 -21.40 10.04 14.61
C LEU A 174 -22.17 8.79 14.16
N PRO A 175 -23.26 8.89 13.35
CA PRO A 175 -23.92 7.72 12.80
C PRO A 175 -23.03 6.90 11.86
N GLY A 176 -22.15 7.55 11.08
CA GLY A 176 -21.18 6.86 10.21
C GLY A 176 -20.14 6.09 11.00
N PHE A 177 -19.64 6.68 12.09
CA PHE A 177 -18.71 6.04 13.00
C PHE A 177 -19.34 4.81 13.69
N SER A 178 -20.58 4.93 14.19
CA SER A 178 -21.33 3.82 14.77
C SER A 178 -21.53 2.67 13.78
N LYS A 179 -21.91 2.99 12.53
CA LYS A 179 -22.05 1.99 11.46
C LYS A 179 -20.72 1.27 11.13
N GLY A 180 -19.58 1.94 11.26
CA GLY A 180 -18.26 1.34 11.04
C GLY A 180 -17.83 0.40 12.17
N ILE A 181 -18.17 0.70 13.42
CA ILE A 181 -17.81 -0.13 14.59
C ILE A 181 -18.72 -1.37 14.71
N THR A 182 -19.99 -1.25 14.37
CA THR A 182 -20.97 -2.32 14.53
C THR A 182 -20.55 -3.63 13.85
N PRO A 183 -20.15 -3.68 12.56
CA PRO A 183 -19.71 -4.92 11.92
C PRO A 183 -18.46 -5.52 12.58
N VAL A 184 -17.51 -4.67 12.98
CA VAL A 184 -16.28 -5.12 13.66
C VAL A 184 -16.60 -5.79 15.00
N SER A 185 -17.51 -5.21 15.77
CA SER A 185 -17.97 -5.78 17.04
C SER A 185 -18.65 -7.14 16.83
N TYR A 186 -19.51 -7.27 15.84
CA TYR A 186 -20.21 -8.54 15.56
C TYR A 186 -19.24 -9.63 15.12
N THR A 187 -18.28 -9.35 14.25
CA THR A 187 -17.32 -10.35 13.79
C THR A 187 -16.36 -10.82 14.86
N HIS A 188 -15.99 -9.95 15.81
CA HIS A 188 -15.05 -10.31 16.87
C HIS A 188 -15.71 -10.84 18.15
N LEU A 189 -16.98 -10.50 18.41
CA LEU A 189 -17.68 -10.92 19.63
C LEU A 189 -18.57 -12.16 19.45
N THR A 190 -18.99 -12.47 18.20
CA THR A 190 -19.91 -13.60 17.94
C THR A 190 -19.23 -14.85 17.42
N LEU A 191 -17.97 -14.81 17.01
CA LEU A 191 -17.22 -15.99 16.55
C LEU A 191 -16.92 -17.06 17.63
N PRO A 192 -16.86 -16.77 18.94
CA PRO A 192 -16.66 -17.81 19.95
C PRO A 192 -17.89 -18.65 20.30
N THR A 193 -19.07 -18.33 19.77
CA THR A 193 -20.35 -18.94 20.22
C THR A 193 -20.87 -20.03 19.27
N ILE A 194 -20.09 -20.40 18.24
CA ILE A 194 -20.43 -21.54 17.35
C ILE A 194 -19.35 -22.61 17.54
N ALA A 195 -19.36 -23.26 18.69
CA ALA A 195 -18.69 -24.52 18.96
C ALA A 195 -19.70 -25.43 19.61
#